data_d2a950c781cce35a71f6ea109baf2925
#
_entry.id   d2a950c781cce35a71f6ea109baf2925
#
_cell.length_a   1.000
_cell.length_b   1.000
_cell.length_c   1.000
_cell.angle_alpha   90.00
_cell.angle_beta   90.00
_cell.angle_gamma   90.00
#
_symmetry.space_group_name_H-M   'P 1'
#
loop_
_entity.id
_entity.type
_entity.pdbx_description
1 polymer ?
#
loop_
_entity_poly.entity_id
_entity_poly.type
_entity_poly.pdbx_seq_one_letter_code
_entity_poly.pdbx_strand_id
1 'polypeptide(L)'
;MNLFLNLFAYTCAFSVVALQAGAGQVLNMDMAQGALATGQQNHQLNGLTGASFLAHDIFTSWGKITRGGPYHLIIVDPPSYQKGSFVANKDYAKLMRRLPALLRPGGHVMLCLNAPELGTGFLKDQMSPLAPELEFVARVANPAIFSDVDEERSLKVLIYRDTNSSRSE
;
A
#
# COMPACT_ATOMS: atom_id res chain seq x y z
N MET A 1 3.20 12.00 -15.27
CA MET A 1 3.98 11.91 -14.00
C MET A 1 3.37 10.80 -13.16
N ASN A 2 4.17 9.85 -12.66
CA ASN A 2 3.64 8.74 -11.86
C ASN A 2 3.38 9.20 -10.42
N LEU A 3 2.16 8.99 -9.94
CA LEU A 3 1.71 9.34 -8.59
C LEU A 3 1.45 8.08 -7.78
N PHE A 4 2.10 7.95 -6.63
CA PHE A 4 1.99 6.78 -5.76
C PHE A 4 1.39 7.16 -4.41
N LEU A 5 0.70 6.19 -3.81
CA LEU A 5 0.14 6.29 -2.46
C LEU A 5 0.78 5.21 -1.58
N ASN A 6 1.39 5.62 -0.49
CA ASN A 6 2.02 4.76 0.49
C ASN A 6 1.24 4.82 1.80
N LEU A 7 0.41 3.82 2.04
CA LEU A 7 -0.42 3.69 3.25
C LEU A 7 0.30 2.86 4.30
N PHE A 8 0.16 3.25 5.57
CA PHE A 8 0.95 2.73 6.69
C PHE A 8 2.44 2.95 6.45
N ALA A 9 2.77 4.18 6.09
CA ALA A 9 4.06 4.53 5.50
C ALA A 9 5.25 4.39 6.46
N TYR A 10 5.00 4.41 7.77
CA TYR A 10 6.02 4.35 8.83
C TYR A 10 7.17 5.35 8.54
N THR A 11 8.40 4.89 8.41
CA THR A 11 9.57 5.73 8.06
C THR A 11 9.76 5.93 6.55
N CYS A 12 8.75 5.58 5.74
CA CYS A 12 8.62 5.86 4.31
C CYS A 12 9.68 5.20 3.41
N ALA A 13 10.18 4.02 3.76
CA ALA A 13 11.18 3.30 2.96
C ALA A 13 10.71 3.05 1.52
N PHE A 14 9.45 2.61 1.32
CA PHE A 14 8.89 2.41 -0.02
C PHE A 14 8.86 3.70 -0.84
N SER A 15 8.58 4.84 -0.19
CA SER A 15 8.56 6.14 -0.86
C SER A 15 9.94 6.56 -1.35
N VAL A 16 10.98 6.33 -0.54
CA VAL A 16 12.37 6.59 -0.93
C VAL A 16 12.73 5.78 -2.16
N VAL A 17 12.48 4.46 -2.12
CA VAL A 17 12.77 3.56 -3.27
C VAL A 17 11.96 3.95 -4.50
N ALA A 18 10.69 4.28 -4.35
CA ALA A 18 9.84 4.69 -5.47
C ALA A 18 10.35 5.95 -6.18
N LEU A 19 10.73 6.97 -5.41
CA LEU A 19 11.29 8.22 -5.96
C LEU A 19 12.66 8.01 -6.60
N GLN A 20 13.53 7.19 -6.00
CA GLN A 20 14.79 6.79 -6.62
C GLN A 20 14.59 6.04 -7.95
N ALA A 21 13.51 5.26 -8.04
CA ALA A 21 13.12 4.54 -9.27
C ALA A 21 12.38 5.42 -10.29
N GLY A 22 12.22 6.72 -10.05
CA GLY A 22 11.63 7.66 -11.01
C GLY A 22 10.14 7.92 -10.83
N ALA A 23 9.54 7.59 -9.68
CA ALA A 23 8.21 8.08 -9.36
C ALA A 23 8.22 9.62 -9.32
N GLY A 24 7.16 10.24 -9.83
CA GLY A 24 7.08 11.70 -9.84
C GLY A 24 6.67 12.27 -8.49
N GLN A 25 5.71 11.63 -7.86
CA GLN A 25 5.20 12.03 -6.53
C GLN A 25 4.78 10.82 -5.71
N VAL A 26 4.97 10.91 -4.39
CA VAL A 26 4.48 9.91 -3.43
C VAL A 26 3.77 10.62 -2.28
N LEU A 27 2.52 10.24 -2.03
CA LEU A 27 1.78 10.62 -0.82
C LEU A 27 1.99 9.54 0.24
N ASN A 28 2.67 9.90 1.33
CA ASN A 28 2.87 9.04 2.50
C ASN A 28 1.83 9.34 3.57
N MET A 29 1.15 8.31 4.05
CA MET A 29 0.17 8.44 5.12
C MET A 29 0.40 7.42 6.22
N ASP A 30 0.47 7.93 7.46
CA ASP A 30 0.59 7.14 8.69
C ASP A 30 0.01 7.93 9.86
N MET A 31 -0.42 7.24 10.92
CA MET A 31 -0.86 7.92 12.15
C MET A 31 0.31 8.39 13.00
N ALA A 32 1.47 7.73 12.89
CA ALA A 32 2.66 8.00 13.70
C ALA A 32 3.44 9.20 13.15
N GLN A 33 3.16 10.40 13.65
CA GLN A 33 3.82 11.64 13.26
C GLN A 33 5.36 11.55 13.38
N GLY A 34 5.87 10.92 14.45
CA GLY A 34 7.31 10.73 14.64
C GLY A 34 7.95 9.86 13.57
N ALA A 35 7.26 8.80 13.13
CA ALA A 35 7.73 7.95 12.04
C ALA A 35 7.77 8.71 10.70
N LEU A 36 6.74 9.51 10.40
CA LEU A 36 6.73 10.36 9.21
C LEU A 36 7.82 11.44 9.25
N ALA A 37 8.13 12.01 10.42
CA ALA A 37 9.26 12.94 10.57
C ALA A 37 10.60 12.29 10.23
N THR A 38 10.82 11.03 10.67
CA THR A 38 11.97 10.22 10.26
C THR A 38 11.94 9.96 8.75
N GLY A 39 10.76 9.65 8.19
CA GLY A 39 10.57 9.51 6.75
C GLY A 39 10.98 10.75 5.97
N GLN A 40 10.60 11.93 6.44
CA GLN A 40 11.01 13.21 5.83
C GLN A 40 12.53 13.39 5.85
N GLN A 41 13.18 13.07 6.97
CA GLN A 41 14.65 13.08 7.07
C GLN A 41 15.30 12.09 6.08
N ASN A 42 14.73 10.89 5.93
CA ASN A 42 15.22 9.90 4.97
C ASN A 42 15.18 10.44 3.53
N HIS A 43 14.14 11.18 3.14
CA HIS A 43 14.07 11.81 1.83
C HIS A 43 15.12 12.91 1.68
N GLN A 44 15.31 13.75 2.68
CA GLN A 44 16.33 14.81 2.68
C GLN A 44 17.74 14.23 2.54
N LEU A 45 18.06 13.18 3.31
CA LEU A 45 19.37 12.51 3.25
C LEU A 45 19.67 11.89 1.89
N ASN A 46 18.64 11.48 1.15
CA ASN A 46 18.75 10.93 -0.20
C ASN A 46 18.60 12.00 -1.31
N GLY A 47 18.46 13.28 -0.97
CA GLY A 47 18.28 14.36 -1.95
C GLY A 47 16.99 14.25 -2.76
N LEU A 48 15.95 13.61 -2.22
CA LEU A 48 14.70 13.33 -2.92
C LEU A 48 13.68 14.44 -2.70
N THR A 49 12.98 14.79 -3.78
CA THR A 49 11.81 15.68 -3.80
C THR A 49 10.58 14.91 -4.29
N GLY A 50 9.38 15.50 -4.16
CA GLY A 50 8.14 14.87 -4.63
C GLY A 50 7.42 14.00 -3.59
N ALA A 51 7.93 13.91 -2.35
CA ALA A 51 7.23 13.27 -1.25
C ALA A 51 6.36 14.27 -0.49
N SER A 52 5.15 13.85 -0.11
CA SER A 52 4.30 14.54 0.86
C SER A 52 3.93 13.58 2.00
N PHE A 53 3.64 14.15 3.18
CA PHE A 53 3.49 13.41 4.41
C PHE A 53 2.22 13.86 5.14
N LEU A 54 1.31 12.92 5.44
CA LEU A 54 0.08 13.18 6.17
C LEU A 54 0.00 12.30 7.43
N ALA A 55 0.10 12.94 8.59
CA ALA A 55 -0.04 12.29 9.89
C ALA A 55 -1.54 12.14 10.24
N HIS A 56 -2.22 11.20 9.61
CA HIS A 56 -3.66 11.00 9.74
C HIS A 56 -4.03 9.53 9.79
N ASP A 57 -5.14 9.23 10.43
CA ASP A 57 -5.82 7.94 10.32
C ASP A 57 -6.39 7.79 8.90
N ILE A 58 -5.99 6.71 8.23
CA ILE A 58 -6.41 6.37 6.86
C ILE A 58 -7.93 6.22 6.78
N PHE A 59 -8.55 5.55 7.75
CA PHE A 59 -9.97 5.23 7.74
C PHE A 59 -10.88 6.45 7.90
N THR A 60 -10.37 7.52 8.48
CA THR A 60 -11.09 8.81 8.64
C THR A 60 -10.70 9.86 7.61
N SER A 61 -9.76 9.55 6.72
CA SER A 61 -9.13 10.53 5.80
C SER A 61 -9.35 10.24 4.31
N TRP A 62 -10.33 9.42 3.96
CA TRP A 62 -10.60 9.05 2.56
C TRP A 62 -10.75 10.24 1.62
N GLY A 63 -11.37 11.32 2.07
CA GLY A 63 -11.52 12.54 1.27
C GLY A 63 -10.18 13.19 0.89
N LYS A 64 -9.16 13.11 1.76
CA LYS A 64 -7.81 13.60 1.46
C LYS A 64 -7.09 12.66 0.48
N ILE A 65 -7.24 11.36 0.68
CA ILE A 65 -6.66 10.33 -0.18
C ILE A 65 -7.24 10.45 -1.60
N THR A 66 -8.56 10.54 -1.72
CA THR A 66 -9.24 10.66 -3.02
C THR A 66 -8.82 11.94 -3.76
N ARG A 67 -8.72 13.08 -3.07
CA ARG A 67 -8.28 14.33 -3.70
C ARG A 67 -6.84 14.30 -4.17
N GLY A 68 -5.99 13.48 -3.55
CA GLY A 68 -4.59 13.30 -3.96
C GLY A 68 -4.40 12.37 -5.17
N GLY A 69 -5.44 11.60 -5.56
CA GLY A 69 -5.39 10.64 -6.66
C GLY A 69 -5.86 11.21 -8.02
N PRO A 70 -6.12 10.33 -9.02
CA PRO A 70 -5.98 8.86 -8.97
C PRO A 70 -4.52 8.38 -9.05
N TYR A 71 -4.25 7.23 -8.43
CA TYR A 71 -2.89 6.72 -8.24
C TYR A 71 -2.49 5.66 -9.27
N HIS A 72 -1.21 5.63 -9.63
CA HIS A 72 -0.60 4.59 -10.46
C HIS A 72 -0.23 3.34 -9.65
N LEU A 73 0.18 3.55 -8.40
CA LEU A 73 0.50 2.49 -7.46
C LEU A 73 -0.01 2.87 -6.07
N ILE A 74 -0.69 1.93 -5.42
CA ILE A 74 -1.05 2.02 -4.00
C ILE A 74 -0.33 0.90 -3.26
N ILE A 75 0.44 1.27 -2.23
CA ILE A 75 1.13 0.34 -1.34
C ILE A 75 0.34 0.29 -0.03
N VAL A 76 -0.02 -0.92 0.39
CA VAL A 76 -0.76 -1.20 1.62
C VAL A 76 0.05 -2.16 2.47
N ASP A 77 0.78 -1.62 3.44
CA ASP A 77 1.67 -2.39 4.34
C ASP A 77 1.31 -2.15 5.81
N PRO A 78 0.11 -2.59 6.23
CA PRO A 78 -0.34 -2.38 7.61
C PRO A 78 0.43 -3.26 8.58
N PRO A 79 0.49 -2.87 9.89
CA PRO A 79 0.97 -3.76 10.93
C PRO A 79 0.06 -5.00 11.01
N SER A 80 0.61 -6.14 11.40
CA SER A 80 -0.16 -7.40 11.53
C SER A 80 -1.29 -7.26 12.53
N TYR A 81 -1.00 -6.64 13.64
CA TYR A 81 -1.93 -6.27 14.70
C TYR A 81 -1.39 -5.06 15.48
N GLN A 82 -2.18 -4.00 15.53
CA GLN A 82 -1.89 -2.85 16.39
C GLN A 82 -3.18 -2.40 17.05
N LYS A 83 -3.27 -2.57 18.37
CA LYS A 83 -4.45 -2.17 19.14
C LYS A 83 -4.77 -0.69 18.89
N GLY A 84 -6.01 -0.42 18.48
CA GLY A 84 -6.50 0.93 18.19
C GLY A 84 -6.13 1.50 16.81
N SER A 85 -5.37 0.75 15.99
CA SER A 85 -4.97 1.19 14.65
C SER A 85 -5.43 0.25 13.54
N PHE A 86 -5.02 -1.02 13.57
CA PHE A 86 -5.32 -1.97 12.50
C PHE A 86 -5.52 -3.40 13.03
N VAL A 87 -6.56 -4.06 12.54
CA VAL A 87 -6.84 -5.48 12.77
C VAL A 87 -7.14 -6.12 11.41
N ALA A 88 -6.26 -6.98 10.91
CA ALA A 88 -6.33 -7.54 9.56
C ALA A 88 -7.71 -8.10 9.19
N ASN A 89 -8.31 -8.92 10.06
CA ASN A 89 -9.62 -9.55 9.84
C ASN A 89 -10.79 -8.56 9.66
N LYS A 90 -10.65 -7.32 10.11
CA LYS A 90 -11.72 -6.29 10.05
C LYS A 90 -11.40 -5.19 9.04
N ASP A 91 -10.14 -4.80 8.99
CA ASP A 91 -9.77 -3.54 8.38
C ASP A 91 -9.30 -3.70 6.94
N TYR A 92 -8.75 -4.88 6.55
CA TYR A 92 -8.41 -5.14 5.15
C TYR A 92 -9.62 -5.03 4.23
N ALA A 93 -10.78 -5.56 4.62
CA ALA A 93 -12.01 -5.46 3.82
C ALA A 93 -12.44 -4.01 3.57
N LYS A 94 -12.23 -3.11 4.54
CA LYS A 94 -12.54 -1.68 4.40
C LYS A 94 -11.61 -1.01 3.37
N LEU A 95 -10.32 -1.37 3.39
CA LEU A 95 -9.34 -0.88 2.41
C LEU A 95 -9.67 -1.40 1.01
N MET A 96 -9.86 -2.71 0.87
CA MET A 96 -10.10 -3.36 -0.44
C MET A 96 -11.27 -2.74 -1.19
N ARG A 97 -12.39 -2.42 -0.51
CA ARG A 97 -13.55 -1.76 -1.12
C ARG A 97 -13.24 -0.38 -1.69
N ARG A 98 -12.20 0.29 -1.20
CA ARG A 98 -11.82 1.64 -1.64
C ARG A 98 -10.81 1.66 -2.77
N LEU A 99 -9.99 0.61 -2.89
CA LEU A 99 -8.87 0.56 -3.82
C LEU A 99 -9.25 0.82 -5.28
N PRO A 100 -10.33 0.22 -5.85
CA PRO A 100 -10.67 0.46 -7.24
C PRO A 100 -10.96 1.93 -7.56
N ALA A 101 -11.62 2.64 -6.62
CA ALA A 101 -11.96 4.06 -6.81
C ALA A 101 -10.76 5.01 -6.69
N LEU A 102 -9.66 4.56 -6.11
CA LEU A 102 -8.44 5.35 -5.92
C LEU A 102 -7.42 5.17 -7.03
N LEU A 103 -7.53 4.08 -7.80
CA LEU A 103 -6.61 3.77 -8.89
C LEU A 103 -7.00 4.49 -10.18
N ARG A 104 -6.00 4.85 -10.96
CA ARG A 104 -6.20 5.14 -12.37
C ARG A 104 -6.32 3.83 -13.16
N PRO A 105 -6.93 3.86 -14.37
CA PRO A 105 -6.98 2.70 -15.25
C PRO A 105 -5.59 2.07 -15.46
N GLY A 106 -5.47 0.77 -15.27
CA GLY A 106 -4.21 0.03 -15.34
C GLY A 106 -3.26 0.23 -14.16
N GLY A 107 -3.68 0.96 -13.13
CA GLY A 107 -2.91 1.14 -11.90
C GLY A 107 -2.76 -0.16 -11.10
N HIS A 108 -1.81 -0.19 -10.18
CA HIS A 108 -1.47 -1.38 -9.41
C HIS A 108 -1.68 -1.16 -7.91
N VAL A 109 -1.94 -2.26 -7.22
CA VAL A 109 -1.94 -2.31 -5.75
C VAL A 109 -0.94 -3.36 -5.29
N MET A 110 -0.13 -3.01 -4.31
CA MET A 110 0.71 -3.93 -3.55
C MET A 110 0.10 -4.11 -2.16
N LEU A 111 -0.35 -5.32 -1.85
CA LEU A 111 -0.89 -5.69 -0.53
C LEU A 111 0.14 -6.51 0.23
N CYS A 112 0.55 -6.04 1.40
CA CYS A 112 1.45 -6.74 2.31
C CYS A 112 0.67 -7.33 3.48
N LEU A 113 0.98 -8.57 3.85
CA LEU A 113 0.38 -9.25 5.01
C LEU A 113 1.48 -9.96 5.80
N ASN A 114 1.85 -9.37 6.93
CA ASN A 114 2.79 -9.95 7.88
C ASN A 114 2.05 -10.55 9.07
N ALA A 115 1.28 -11.62 8.84
CA ALA A 115 0.53 -12.34 9.85
C ALA A 115 0.74 -13.85 9.60
N PRO A 116 1.54 -14.54 10.44
CA PRO A 116 1.85 -15.96 10.23
C PRO A 116 0.64 -16.88 10.27
N GLU A 117 -0.42 -16.48 10.94
CA GLU A 117 -1.68 -17.22 11.05
C GLU A 117 -2.61 -17.05 9.84
N LEU A 118 -2.31 -16.10 8.95
CA LEU A 118 -3.12 -15.79 7.77
C LEU A 118 -2.32 -16.06 6.50
N GLY A 119 -2.77 -17.01 5.69
CA GLY A 119 -2.16 -17.32 4.39
C GLY A 119 -2.59 -16.35 3.27
N THR A 120 -2.08 -16.57 2.06
CA THR A 120 -2.43 -15.78 0.86
C THR A 120 -3.92 -15.84 0.53
N GLY A 121 -4.60 -16.95 0.85
CA GLY A 121 -6.05 -17.11 0.71
C GLY A 121 -6.82 -16.00 1.42
N PHE A 122 -6.38 -15.59 2.60
CA PHE A 122 -7.02 -14.51 3.35
C PHE A 122 -7.20 -13.22 2.54
N LEU A 123 -6.18 -12.81 1.78
CA LEU A 123 -6.26 -11.63 0.92
C LEU A 123 -7.05 -11.91 -0.36
N LYS A 124 -6.78 -13.03 -1.03
CA LYS A 124 -7.40 -13.38 -2.33
C LYS A 124 -8.91 -13.57 -2.22
N ASP A 125 -9.37 -14.28 -1.18
CA ASP A 125 -10.78 -14.57 -0.98
C ASP A 125 -11.61 -13.31 -0.66
N GLN A 126 -10.98 -12.30 -0.08
CA GLN A 126 -11.61 -11.00 0.15
C GLN A 126 -11.55 -10.08 -1.07
N MET A 127 -10.42 -10.05 -1.79
CA MET A 127 -10.26 -9.20 -2.97
C MET A 127 -11.28 -9.55 -4.05
N SER A 128 -11.52 -10.81 -4.30
CA SER A 128 -12.44 -11.27 -5.35
C SER A 128 -13.84 -10.65 -5.26
N PRO A 129 -14.56 -10.70 -4.12
CA PRO A 129 -15.88 -10.05 -4.02
C PRO A 129 -15.85 -8.55 -3.73
N LEU A 130 -14.79 -8.02 -3.13
CA LEU A 130 -14.74 -6.62 -2.66
C LEU A 130 -14.16 -5.64 -3.67
N ALA A 131 -13.31 -6.14 -4.56
CA ALA A 131 -12.64 -5.36 -5.61
C ALA A 131 -12.49 -6.21 -6.88
N PRO A 132 -13.62 -6.67 -7.49
CA PRO A 132 -13.60 -7.56 -8.65
C PRO A 132 -12.93 -6.94 -9.88
N GLU A 133 -12.77 -5.61 -9.89
CA GLU A 133 -12.07 -4.88 -10.95
C GLU A 133 -10.53 -5.06 -10.87
N LEU A 134 -10.02 -5.59 -9.76
CA LEU A 134 -8.59 -5.77 -9.55
C LEU A 134 -8.21 -7.24 -9.80
N GLU A 135 -7.46 -7.47 -10.87
CA GLU A 135 -6.94 -8.78 -11.23
C GLU A 135 -5.65 -9.08 -10.47
N PHE A 136 -5.53 -10.31 -9.94
CA PHE A 136 -4.30 -10.79 -9.33
C PHE A 136 -3.20 -10.95 -10.38
N VAL A 137 -2.05 -10.33 -10.15
CA VAL A 137 -0.90 -10.39 -11.06
C VAL A 137 0.14 -11.38 -10.58
N ALA A 138 0.59 -11.23 -9.33
CA ALA A 138 1.68 -12.04 -8.79
C ALA A 138 1.74 -12.00 -7.26
N ARG A 139 2.37 -13.03 -6.68
CA ARG A 139 2.98 -12.97 -5.35
C ARG A 139 4.47 -12.64 -5.54
N VAL A 140 4.96 -11.60 -4.85
CA VAL A 140 6.38 -11.30 -4.81
C VAL A 140 7.05 -12.24 -3.82
N ALA A 141 8.03 -13.01 -4.28
CA ALA A 141 8.80 -13.91 -3.43
C ALA A 141 9.66 -13.13 -2.42
N ASN A 142 9.81 -13.67 -1.22
CA ASN A 142 10.77 -13.13 -0.27
C ASN A 142 12.19 -13.26 -0.83
N PRO A 143 13.10 -12.30 -0.54
CA PRO A 143 14.51 -12.45 -0.91
C PRO A 143 15.08 -13.76 -0.35
N ALA A 144 15.94 -14.44 -1.11
CA ALA A 144 16.52 -15.73 -0.71
C ALA A 144 17.24 -15.68 0.64
N ILE A 145 17.82 -14.52 0.98
CA ILE A 145 18.48 -14.28 2.28
C ILE A 145 17.49 -14.22 3.47
N PHE A 146 16.21 -13.99 3.19
CA PHE A 146 15.11 -13.95 4.16
C PHE A 146 14.05 -15.02 3.83
N SER A 147 14.48 -16.15 3.27
CA SER A 147 13.58 -17.27 3.03
C SER A 147 13.02 -17.82 4.33
N ASP A 148 11.74 -18.16 4.31
CA ASP A 148 11.08 -18.86 5.42
C ASP A 148 10.96 -20.35 5.10
N VAL A 149 10.82 -21.18 6.12
CA VAL A 149 10.55 -22.62 5.97
C VAL A 149 9.13 -22.89 5.52
N ASP A 150 8.22 -21.94 5.71
CA ASP A 150 6.82 -21.98 5.28
C ASP A 150 6.42 -20.63 4.67
N GLU A 151 6.30 -20.60 3.36
CA GLU A 151 5.96 -19.38 2.61
C GLU A 151 4.60 -18.78 2.99
N GLU A 152 3.62 -19.62 3.41
CA GLU A 152 2.31 -19.12 3.84
C GLU A 152 2.36 -18.46 5.23
N ARG A 153 3.38 -18.74 6.03
CA ARG A 153 3.61 -18.08 7.33
C ARG A 153 4.54 -16.87 7.24
N SER A 154 5.27 -16.73 6.15
CA SER A 154 6.16 -15.61 5.90
C SER A 154 5.39 -14.33 5.54
N LEU A 155 6.10 -13.23 5.30
CA LEU A 155 5.52 -12.02 4.70
C LEU A 155 4.92 -12.36 3.32
N LYS A 156 3.65 -12.08 3.15
CA LYS A 156 2.95 -12.19 1.85
C LYS A 156 2.86 -10.82 1.20
N VAL A 157 3.34 -10.72 -0.04
CA VAL A 157 3.24 -9.50 -0.86
C VAL A 157 2.53 -9.86 -2.15
N LEU A 158 1.31 -9.36 -2.33
CA LEU A 158 0.47 -9.63 -3.49
C LEU A 158 0.32 -8.37 -4.35
N ILE A 159 0.45 -8.54 -5.66
CA ILE A 159 0.25 -7.48 -6.64
C ILE A 159 -1.06 -7.71 -7.37
N TYR A 160 -1.86 -6.66 -7.46
CA TYR A 160 -3.10 -6.59 -8.25
C TYR A 160 -3.01 -5.44 -9.24
N ARG A 161 -3.76 -5.55 -10.34
CA ARG A 161 -3.86 -4.52 -11.38
C ARG A 161 -5.32 -4.18 -11.66
N ASP A 162 -5.63 -2.91 -11.84
CA ASP A 162 -6.93 -2.47 -12.32
C ASP A 162 -7.11 -2.83 -13.81
N THR A 163 -8.18 -3.57 -14.11
CA THR A 163 -8.53 -4.00 -15.48
C THR A 163 -9.54 -3.09 -16.15
N ASN A 164 -10.11 -2.11 -15.45
CA ASN A 164 -11.06 -1.16 -16.05
C ASN A 164 -10.36 -0.22 -17.03
N SER A 165 -10.57 -0.47 -18.31
CA SER A 165 -10.14 0.43 -19.41
C SER A 165 -11.06 1.63 -19.62
N SER A 166 -12.21 1.70 -18.96
CA SER A 166 -13.33 2.62 -19.27
C SER A 166 -13.48 3.83 -18.34
N ARG A 167 -12.56 4.07 -17.40
CA ARG A 167 -12.54 5.34 -16.65
C ARG A 167 -11.68 6.37 -17.41
N SER A 168 -12.08 6.65 -18.66
CA SER A 168 -11.52 7.77 -19.41
C SER A 168 -12.09 9.07 -18.86
N GLU A 169 -11.20 9.95 -18.41
CA GLU A 169 -11.28 11.41 -18.19
C GLU A 169 -12.57 12.00 -17.63
#